data_e96a96f3983bca37f3fcb5d91025cee7
#
_entry.id   e96a96f3983bca37f3fcb5d91025cee7
#
_cell.length_a   1.000
_cell.length_b   1.000
_cell.length_c   1.000
_cell.angle_alpha   90.00
_cell.angle_beta   90.00
_cell.angle_gamma   90.00
#
_symmetry.space_group_name_H-M   'P 1'
#
loop_
_entity.id
_entity.type
_entity.pdbx_description
1 polymer ?
#
loop_
_entity_poly.entity_id
_entity_poly.type
_entity_poly.pdbx_seq_one_letter_code
_entity_poly.pdbx_strand_id
1 'polypeptide(L)'
;MGKFKERLGKMSPQKRLYALETLPGHLAESVQGERLHQLLTDFDFIEAKLDAIGVQALIEDYDLARVSDVLLSEGQGKMLKLIQGGIRKSAHVLDSDKTQLVEHLWGRLLDFEVPQIQGILEQARQSKDSVWLRPLRGNLERANEGALRTLAGHSDSVRAVAIAPDGKTAISASDDNTLKIWDTETGTELRTLSGHSNSVLAVAIAPDGKTAISASDDNTLKIWDTETGTELRTLTGHTDPVRAVAIAPDGKTAISGSWDKTLKIWDTKTGTELRTLTGHTDLVRAVAIALDGKTAISASYDNTL
;
A
#
# COMPACT_ATOMS: atom_id res chain seq x y z
N MET A 1 14.37 5.81 -35.69
CA MET A 1 14.05 4.37 -35.72
C MET A 1 15.19 3.63 -35.02
N GLY A 2 14.93 2.96 -33.91
CA GLY A 2 16.00 2.35 -33.10
C GLY A 2 16.67 1.17 -33.81
N LYS A 3 17.95 0.98 -33.56
CA LYS A 3 18.73 -0.15 -34.12
C LYS A 3 18.14 -1.51 -33.74
N PHE A 4 17.39 -1.60 -32.63
CA PHE A 4 16.77 -2.85 -32.17
C PHE A 4 15.57 -3.23 -33.04
N LYS A 5 14.65 -2.32 -33.32
CA LYS A 5 13.47 -2.54 -34.18
C LYS A 5 13.89 -2.97 -35.61
N GLU A 6 14.93 -2.35 -36.15
CA GLU A 6 15.46 -2.73 -37.47
C GLU A 6 16.03 -4.17 -37.49
N ARG A 7 16.74 -4.57 -36.43
CA ARG A 7 17.27 -5.95 -36.29
C ARG A 7 16.15 -6.99 -36.17
N LEU A 8 15.13 -6.71 -35.35
CA LEU A 8 13.96 -7.58 -35.21
C LEU A 8 13.20 -7.70 -36.52
N GLY A 9 13.08 -6.63 -37.30
CA GLY A 9 12.41 -6.64 -38.60
C GLY A 9 13.07 -7.56 -39.64
N LYS A 10 14.37 -7.82 -39.53
CA LYS A 10 15.14 -8.72 -40.41
C LYS A 10 15.02 -10.21 -40.01
N MET A 11 14.43 -10.51 -38.83
CA MET A 11 14.29 -11.88 -38.33
C MET A 11 12.95 -12.52 -38.78
N SER A 12 12.94 -13.84 -38.93
CA SER A 12 11.68 -14.56 -39.08
C SER A 12 10.84 -14.46 -37.77
N PRO A 13 9.50 -14.60 -37.86
CA PRO A 13 8.64 -14.50 -36.66
C PRO A 13 9.08 -15.40 -35.50
N GLN A 14 9.46 -16.65 -35.81
CA GLN A 14 9.93 -17.61 -34.78
C GLN A 14 11.26 -17.19 -34.15
N LYS A 15 12.22 -16.67 -34.93
CA LYS A 15 13.50 -16.19 -34.41
C LYS A 15 13.32 -14.91 -33.59
N ARG A 16 12.37 -14.06 -33.97
CA ARG A 16 12.04 -12.85 -33.23
C ARG A 16 11.45 -13.19 -31.86
N LEU A 17 10.49 -14.11 -31.82
CA LEU A 17 9.88 -14.56 -30.57
C LEU A 17 10.93 -15.16 -29.64
N TYR A 18 11.74 -16.09 -30.14
CA TYR A 18 12.83 -16.69 -29.38
C TYR A 18 13.83 -15.65 -28.83
N ALA A 19 14.21 -14.67 -29.63
CA ALA A 19 15.11 -13.60 -29.17
C ALA A 19 14.47 -12.75 -28.05
N LEU A 20 13.19 -12.42 -28.16
CA LEU A 20 12.48 -11.66 -27.14
C LEU A 20 12.30 -12.46 -25.84
N GLU A 21 12.12 -13.77 -25.92
CA GLU A 21 11.99 -14.64 -24.75
C GLU A 21 13.33 -14.84 -24.00
N THR A 22 14.42 -15.09 -24.73
CA THR A 22 15.63 -15.66 -24.13
C THR A 22 16.79 -14.66 -23.95
N LEU A 23 16.81 -13.56 -24.72
CA LEU A 23 17.93 -12.63 -24.70
C LEU A 23 18.20 -11.99 -23.32
N PRO A 24 17.16 -11.52 -22.56
CA PRO A 24 17.41 -10.99 -21.23
C PRO A 24 18.05 -12.00 -20.29
N GLY A 25 17.56 -13.24 -20.27
CA GLY A 25 18.12 -14.34 -19.48
C GLY A 25 19.58 -14.63 -19.81
N HIS A 26 19.90 -14.77 -21.10
CA HIS A 26 21.28 -15.01 -21.54
C HIS A 26 22.24 -13.88 -21.17
N LEU A 27 21.78 -12.62 -21.22
CA LEU A 27 22.61 -11.47 -20.80
C LEU A 27 22.83 -11.46 -19.28
N ALA A 28 21.84 -11.85 -18.50
CA ALA A 28 21.96 -11.98 -17.06
C ALA A 28 22.92 -13.12 -16.67
N GLU A 29 22.71 -14.32 -17.22
CA GLU A 29 23.56 -15.50 -16.98
C GLU A 29 25.03 -15.31 -17.41
N SER A 30 25.25 -14.56 -18.48
CA SER A 30 26.61 -14.26 -18.96
C SER A 30 27.24 -13.03 -18.28
N VAL A 31 26.62 -12.52 -17.22
CA VAL A 31 27.11 -11.38 -16.42
C VAL A 31 27.32 -10.11 -17.26
N GLN A 32 26.53 -9.92 -18.31
CA GLN A 32 26.62 -8.76 -19.21
C GLN A 32 25.66 -7.63 -18.76
N GLY A 33 25.81 -7.15 -17.52
CA GLY A 33 24.93 -6.18 -16.91
C GLY A 33 24.70 -4.92 -17.72
N GLU A 34 25.76 -4.34 -18.29
CA GLU A 34 25.65 -3.14 -19.12
C GLU A 34 24.78 -3.37 -20.37
N ARG A 35 24.92 -4.53 -21.02
CA ARG A 35 24.09 -4.87 -22.19
C ARG A 35 22.65 -5.18 -21.82
N LEU A 36 22.44 -5.83 -20.68
CA LEU A 36 21.11 -6.05 -20.12
C LEU A 36 20.43 -4.72 -19.80
N HIS A 37 21.16 -3.81 -19.14
CA HIS A 37 20.68 -2.46 -18.86
C HIS A 37 20.28 -1.72 -20.15
N GLN A 38 21.14 -1.73 -21.18
CA GLN A 38 20.85 -1.09 -22.46
C GLN A 38 19.62 -1.71 -23.14
N LEU A 39 19.44 -3.02 -23.05
CA LEU A 39 18.27 -3.70 -23.61
C LEU A 39 16.98 -3.29 -22.89
N LEU A 40 16.98 -3.32 -21.53
CA LEU A 40 15.80 -3.00 -20.72
C LEU A 40 15.45 -1.50 -20.69
N THR A 41 16.32 -0.65 -21.22
CA THR A 41 16.08 0.79 -21.40
C THR A 41 15.83 1.19 -22.85
N ASP A 42 15.81 0.24 -23.77
CA ASP A 42 15.44 0.46 -25.18
C ASP A 42 13.92 0.33 -25.34
N PHE A 43 13.26 1.41 -25.73
CA PHE A 43 11.81 1.41 -25.87
C PHE A 43 11.32 0.43 -26.95
N ASP A 44 12.08 0.26 -28.04
CA ASP A 44 11.74 -0.72 -29.10
C ASP A 44 11.70 -2.16 -28.56
N PHE A 45 12.58 -2.50 -27.59
CA PHE A 45 12.54 -3.79 -26.91
C PHE A 45 11.33 -3.91 -25.99
N ILE A 46 11.07 -2.89 -25.19
CA ILE A 46 9.93 -2.87 -24.23
C ILE A 46 8.61 -3.08 -24.99
N GLU A 47 8.39 -2.31 -26.07
CA GLU A 47 7.22 -2.41 -26.92
C GLU A 47 7.10 -3.79 -27.57
N ALA A 48 8.17 -4.27 -28.19
CA ALA A 48 8.16 -5.56 -28.88
C ALA A 48 7.94 -6.76 -27.93
N LYS A 49 8.53 -6.73 -26.74
CA LYS A 49 8.34 -7.76 -25.70
C LYS A 49 6.91 -7.77 -25.18
N LEU A 50 6.35 -6.58 -24.88
CA LEU A 50 4.97 -6.45 -24.47
C LEU A 50 3.99 -7.00 -25.53
N ASP A 51 4.21 -6.62 -26.79
CA ASP A 51 3.34 -7.05 -27.89
C ASP A 51 3.39 -8.54 -28.13
N ALA A 52 4.59 -9.14 -28.16
CA ALA A 52 4.77 -10.52 -28.55
C ALA A 52 4.50 -11.52 -27.43
N ILE A 53 4.82 -11.17 -26.16
CA ILE A 53 4.84 -12.11 -25.05
C ILE A 53 3.88 -11.66 -23.94
N GLY A 54 3.83 -10.37 -23.62
CA GLY A 54 2.93 -9.80 -22.62
C GLY A 54 3.63 -9.09 -21.46
N VAL A 55 2.82 -8.44 -20.64
CA VAL A 55 3.30 -7.54 -19.58
C VAL A 55 4.01 -8.28 -18.45
N GLN A 56 3.57 -9.47 -18.10
CA GLN A 56 4.16 -10.23 -17.00
C GLN A 56 5.60 -10.67 -17.32
N ALA A 57 5.83 -11.22 -18.51
CA ALA A 57 7.16 -11.61 -18.96
C ALA A 57 8.12 -10.41 -19.07
N LEU A 58 7.60 -9.23 -19.47
CA LEU A 58 8.37 -8.00 -19.48
C LEU A 58 8.77 -7.57 -18.06
N ILE A 59 7.88 -7.68 -17.07
CA ILE A 59 8.19 -7.35 -15.66
C ILE A 59 9.27 -8.29 -15.10
N GLU A 60 9.19 -9.59 -15.43
CA GLU A 60 10.17 -10.61 -15.01
C GLU A 60 11.57 -10.35 -15.57
N ASP A 61 11.69 -9.83 -16.79
CA ASP A 61 12.98 -9.45 -17.36
C ASP A 61 13.72 -8.40 -16.51
N TYR A 62 12.99 -7.46 -15.90
CA TYR A 62 13.60 -6.48 -14.98
C TYR A 62 14.04 -7.10 -13.65
N ASP A 63 13.40 -8.19 -13.21
CA ASP A 63 13.82 -8.89 -11.99
C ASP A 63 15.17 -9.60 -12.20
N LEU A 64 15.52 -9.99 -13.44
CA LEU A 64 16.85 -10.55 -13.78
C LEU A 64 17.99 -9.56 -13.47
N ALA A 65 17.75 -8.27 -13.61
CA ALA A 65 18.73 -7.22 -13.30
C ALA A 65 18.99 -7.05 -11.79
N ARG A 66 18.22 -7.73 -10.92
CA ARG A 66 18.35 -7.67 -9.45
C ARG A 66 19.15 -8.85 -8.88
N VAL A 67 19.51 -9.81 -9.71
CA VAL A 67 20.31 -10.95 -9.27
C VAL A 67 21.73 -10.46 -8.95
N SER A 68 22.31 -10.91 -7.86
CA SER A 68 23.59 -10.44 -7.29
C SER A 68 24.76 -10.53 -8.27
N ASP A 69 24.70 -11.41 -9.24
CA ASP A 69 25.78 -11.66 -10.20
C ASP A 69 25.77 -10.68 -11.38
N VAL A 70 24.68 -9.92 -11.56
CA VAL A 70 24.58 -8.89 -12.60
C VAL A 70 25.18 -7.59 -12.08
N LEU A 71 26.37 -7.24 -12.60
CA LEU A 71 27.07 -6.02 -12.20
C LEU A 71 26.42 -4.78 -12.84
N LEU A 72 25.61 -4.08 -12.06
CA LEU A 72 25.04 -2.78 -12.40
C LEU A 72 25.51 -1.72 -11.41
N SER A 73 25.68 -0.47 -11.87
CA SER A 73 25.86 0.65 -10.96
C SER A 73 24.56 0.90 -10.16
N GLU A 74 24.67 1.52 -8.99
CA GLU A 74 23.51 1.87 -8.16
C GLU A 74 22.50 2.73 -8.93
N GLY A 75 22.97 3.66 -9.75
CA GLY A 75 22.12 4.52 -10.59
C GLY A 75 21.36 3.71 -11.66
N GLN A 76 22.01 2.75 -12.31
CA GLN A 76 21.38 1.86 -13.29
C GLN A 76 20.30 0.99 -12.65
N GLY A 77 20.59 0.39 -11.49
CA GLY A 77 19.61 -0.40 -10.75
C GLY A 77 18.39 0.40 -10.32
N LYS A 78 18.60 1.63 -9.81
CA LYS A 78 17.50 2.54 -9.46
C LYS A 78 16.63 2.89 -10.67
N MET A 79 17.23 3.15 -11.81
CA MET A 79 16.51 3.49 -13.03
C MET A 79 15.67 2.31 -13.55
N LEU A 80 16.22 1.10 -13.63
CA LEU A 80 15.46 -0.09 -14.03
C LEU A 80 14.29 -0.33 -13.09
N LYS A 81 14.46 -0.10 -11.79
CA LYS A 81 13.39 -0.20 -10.80
C LYS A 81 12.26 0.81 -11.05
N LEU A 82 12.59 2.04 -11.47
CA LEU A 82 11.58 3.05 -11.82
C LEU A 82 10.77 2.62 -13.05
N ILE A 83 11.44 2.16 -14.11
CA ILE A 83 10.76 1.71 -15.33
C ILE A 83 9.87 0.50 -15.02
N GLN A 84 10.40 -0.51 -14.32
CA GLN A 84 9.62 -1.66 -13.88
C GLN A 84 8.39 -1.25 -13.05
N GLY A 85 8.57 -0.31 -12.11
CA GLY A 85 7.49 0.23 -11.29
C GLY A 85 6.38 0.86 -12.13
N GLY A 86 6.73 1.63 -13.15
CA GLY A 86 5.79 2.21 -14.10
C GLY A 86 4.99 1.16 -14.87
N ILE A 87 5.68 0.13 -15.40
CA ILE A 87 5.06 -0.98 -16.13
C ILE A 87 4.17 -1.80 -15.20
N ARG A 88 4.65 -2.16 -13.99
CA ARG A 88 3.91 -2.97 -13.01
C ARG A 88 2.62 -2.32 -12.57
N LYS A 89 2.64 -1.01 -12.29
CA LYS A 89 1.43 -0.25 -11.95
C LYS A 89 0.42 -0.14 -13.09
N SER A 90 0.88 -0.31 -14.31
CA SER A 90 0.06 -0.25 -15.52
C SER A 90 -0.34 -1.64 -16.04
N ALA A 91 0.12 -2.72 -15.41
CA ALA A 91 -0.01 -4.07 -15.91
C ALA A 91 -1.46 -4.48 -16.22
N HIS A 92 -2.40 -4.09 -15.36
CA HIS A 92 -3.83 -4.39 -15.54
C HIS A 92 -4.43 -3.74 -16.80
N VAL A 93 -3.93 -2.57 -17.22
CA VAL A 93 -4.36 -1.92 -18.45
C VAL A 93 -3.60 -2.51 -19.64
N LEU A 94 -2.28 -2.70 -19.52
CA LEU A 94 -1.43 -3.21 -20.58
C LEU A 94 -1.71 -4.67 -20.95
N ASP A 95 -2.29 -5.44 -20.04
CA ASP A 95 -2.74 -6.80 -20.32
C ASP A 95 -3.98 -6.82 -21.24
N SER A 96 -4.86 -5.84 -21.08
CA SER A 96 -6.07 -5.69 -21.90
C SER A 96 -5.85 -4.84 -23.16
N ASP A 97 -5.02 -3.80 -23.08
CA ASP A 97 -4.73 -2.88 -24.18
C ASP A 97 -3.25 -2.44 -24.19
N LYS A 98 -2.44 -3.17 -24.92
CA LYS A 98 -1.00 -2.93 -25.07
C LYS A 98 -0.67 -1.59 -25.75
N THR A 99 -1.61 -1.01 -26.51
CA THR A 99 -1.40 0.25 -27.24
C THR A 99 -1.28 1.46 -26.31
N GLN A 100 -1.66 1.31 -25.04
CA GLN A 100 -1.56 2.36 -24.02
C GLN A 100 -0.20 2.44 -23.33
N LEU A 101 0.81 1.67 -23.76
CA LEU A 101 2.14 1.65 -23.15
C LEU A 101 2.75 3.05 -23.07
N VAL A 102 2.70 3.82 -24.16
CA VAL A 102 3.30 5.16 -24.25
C VAL A 102 2.66 6.10 -23.23
N GLU A 103 1.33 6.16 -23.19
CA GLU A 103 0.56 7.03 -22.30
C GLU A 103 0.84 6.70 -20.82
N HIS A 104 0.89 5.43 -20.51
CA HIS A 104 1.13 4.96 -19.14
C HIS A 104 2.57 5.19 -18.68
N LEU A 105 3.57 4.96 -19.52
CA LEU A 105 4.95 5.29 -19.19
C LEU A 105 5.14 6.80 -19.05
N TRP A 106 4.54 7.57 -19.97
CA TRP A 106 4.60 9.04 -19.92
C TRP A 106 3.98 9.58 -18.64
N GLY A 107 2.74 9.20 -18.32
CA GLY A 107 2.02 9.68 -17.14
C GLY A 107 2.69 9.33 -15.80
N ARG A 108 3.50 8.26 -15.75
CA ARG A 108 4.16 7.80 -14.52
C ARG A 108 5.61 8.19 -14.37
N LEU A 109 6.30 8.45 -15.49
CA LEU A 109 7.76 8.68 -15.50
C LEU A 109 8.14 10.11 -15.88
N LEU A 110 7.21 10.94 -16.35
CA LEU A 110 7.51 12.29 -16.87
C LEU A 110 8.21 13.18 -15.84
N ASP A 111 7.81 13.12 -14.58
CA ASP A 111 8.34 13.99 -13.52
C ASP A 111 9.73 13.57 -13.02
N PHE A 112 10.29 12.46 -13.52
CA PHE A 112 11.65 12.07 -13.18
C PHE A 112 12.64 12.74 -14.13
N GLU A 113 13.40 13.72 -13.62
CA GLU A 113 14.43 14.46 -14.37
C GLU A 113 15.73 13.64 -14.54
N VAL A 114 15.60 12.36 -14.91
CA VAL A 114 16.71 11.45 -15.20
C VAL A 114 16.89 11.40 -16.71
N PRO A 115 18.08 11.80 -17.26
CA PRO A 115 18.26 11.91 -18.71
C PRO A 115 17.90 10.65 -19.49
N GLN A 116 18.22 9.47 -18.94
CA GLN A 116 17.91 8.19 -19.58
C GLN A 116 16.41 7.89 -19.60
N ILE A 117 15.66 8.26 -18.54
CA ILE A 117 14.19 8.15 -18.53
C ILE A 117 13.58 9.08 -19.55
N GLN A 118 14.05 10.32 -19.62
CA GLN A 118 13.62 11.27 -20.65
C GLN A 118 13.94 10.76 -22.06
N GLY A 119 15.07 10.06 -22.23
CA GLY A 119 15.42 9.39 -23.49
C GLY A 119 14.44 8.30 -23.90
N ILE A 120 13.99 7.45 -22.96
CA ILE A 120 12.98 6.41 -23.19
C ILE A 120 11.63 7.03 -23.56
N LEU A 121 11.20 8.08 -22.85
CA LEU A 121 9.96 8.79 -23.12
C LEU A 121 9.99 9.45 -24.51
N GLU A 122 11.12 10.00 -24.92
CA GLU A 122 11.25 10.58 -26.26
C GLU A 122 11.23 9.50 -27.36
N GLN A 123 11.85 8.31 -27.14
CA GLN A 123 11.72 7.17 -28.06
C GLN A 123 10.25 6.72 -28.14
N ALA A 124 9.58 6.59 -26.98
CA ALA A 124 8.17 6.24 -26.91
C ALA A 124 7.29 7.24 -27.69
N ARG A 125 7.60 8.54 -27.59
CA ARG A 125 6.91 9.58 -28.36
C ARG A 125 7.08 9.39 -29.87
N GLN A 126 8.28 9.04 -30.31
CA GLN A 126 8.59 8.86 -31.74
C GLN A 126 8.02 7.56 -32.32
N SER A 127 7.74 6.55 -31.51
CA SER A 127 7.14 5.29 -31.96
C SER A 127 5.63 5.38 -32.21
N LYS A 128 4.97 6.41 -31.66
CA LYS A 128 3.52 6.56 -31.75
C LYS A 128 3.14 7.25 -33.06
N ASP A 129 2.50 6.51 -33.95
CA ASP A 129 2.02 6.99 -35.25
C ASP A 129 0.63 7.66 -35.18
N SER A 130 -0.11 7.50 -34.06
CA SER A 130 -1.45 8.06 -33.87
C SER A 130 -1.43 9.36 -33.09
N VAL A 131 -2.43 10.22 -33.30
CA VAL A 131 -2.65 11.42 -32.47
C VAL A 131 -3.04 11.00 -31.07
N TRP A 132 -2.34 11.52 -30.04
CA TRP A 132 -2.63 11.29 -28.65
C TRP A 132 -2.46 12.54 -27.80
N LEU A 133 -3.15 12.60 -26.67
CA LEU A 133 -3.03 13.72 -25.71
C LEU A 133 -1.80 13.49 -24.82
N ARG A 134 -0.75 14.26 -25.05
CA ARG A 134 0.46 14.22 -24.23
C ARG A 134 0.26 15.04 -22.96
N PRO A 135 0.36 14.43 -21.75
CA PRO A 135 0.38 15.18 -20.52
C PRO A 135 1.61 16.09 -20.44
N LEU A 136 1.45 17.30 -19.94
CA LEU A 136 2.55 18.25 -19.67
C LEU A 136 3.15 18.04 -18.27
N ARG A 137 2.47 17.28 -17.42
CA ARG A 137 2.90 16.85 -16.09
C ARG A 137 2.51 15.40 -15.89
N GLY A 138 3.19 14.73 -14.98
CA GLY A 138 2.78 13.38 -14.57
C GLY A 138 1.33 13.41 -14.05
N ASN A 139 0.45 12.64 -14.69
CA ASN A 139 -0.98 12.61 -14.43
C ASN A 139 -1.46 11.26 -13.88
N LEU A 140 -0.57 10.31 -13.77
CA LEU A 140 -0.77 9.02 -13.14
C LEU A 140 0.11 8.92 -11.89
N GLU A 141 -0.27 8.01 -10.98
CA GLU A 141 0.55 7.72 -9.81
C GLU A 141 1.99 7.38 -10.23
N ARG A 142 2.98 8.09 -9.67
CA ARG A 142 4.38 7.96 -10.09
C ARG A 142 4.90 6.54 -9.92
N ALA A 143 5.88 6.16 -10.72
CA ALA A 143 6.45 4.82 -10.71
C ALA A 143 7.04 4.40 -9.35
N ASN A 144 7.57 5.36 -8.59
CA ASN A 144 8.11 5.16 -7.24
C ASN A 144 7.10 5.42 -6.11
N GLU A 145 5.91 5.94 -6.43
CA GLU A 145 4.81 6.11 -5.49
C GLU A 145 3.95 4.84 -5.49
N GLY A 146 3.50 4.44 -4.35
CA GLY A 146 2.66 3.25 -4.20
C GLY A 146 2.90 2.59 -2.87
N ALA A 147 2.21 1.51 -2.62
CA ALA A 147 2.40 0.72 -1.42
C ALA A 147 3.87 0.33 -1.29
N LEU A 148 4.55 0.88 -0.29
CA LEU A 148 5.92 0.49 0.04
C LEU A 148 5.99 -1.01 0.35
N ARG A 149 4.91 -1.53 0.95
CA ARG A 149 4.77 -2.92 1.38
C ARG A 149 3.32 -3.32 1.47
N THR A 150 3.07 -4.62 1.34
CA THR A 150 1.83 -5.26 1.74
C THR A 150 2.10 -6.02 3.02
N LEU A 151 1.34 -5.70 4.08
CA LEU A 151 1.40 -6.41 5.36
C LEU A 151 0.39 -7.55 5.30
N ALA A 152 0.87 -8.77 5.19
CA ALA A 152 0.04 -9.96 5.11
C ALA A 152 0.14 -10.77 6.41
N GLY A 153 -0.99 -11.27 6.94
CA GLY A 153 -1.00 -12.07 8.17
C GLY A 153 -2.37 -12.24 8.79
N HIS A 154 -3.31 -11.30 8.58
CA HIS A 154 -4.71 -11.52 8.96
C HIS A 154 -5.36 -12.57 8.07
N SER A 155 -6.27 -13.34 8.64
CA SER A 155 -7.02 -14.39 7.93
C SER A 155 -8.42 -13.96 7.48
N ASP A 156 -8.82 -12.72 7.82
CA ASP A 156 -10.08 -12.12 7.41
C ASP A 156 -9.91 -10.60 7.20
N SER A 157 -10.99 -9.90 6.85
CA SER A 157 -11.00 -8.47 6.52
C SER A 157 -10.38 -7.60 7.60
N VAL A 158 -9.46 -6.72 7.23
CA VAL A 158 -8.91 -5.69 8.10
C VAL A 158 -9.88 -4.50 8.15
N ARG A 159 -10.33 -4.13 9.34
CA ARG A 159 -11.35 -3.09 9.57
C ARG A 159 -10.79 -1.74 9.97
N ALA A 160 -9.70 -1.73 10.69
CA ALA A 160 -9.09 -0.50 11.16
C ALA A 160 -7.57 -0.62 11.27
N VAL A 161 -6.91 0.53 11.21
CA VAL A 161 -5.47 0.65 11.41
C VAL A 161 -5.18 1.93 12.19
N ALA A 162 -4.19 1.88 13.08
CA ALA A 162 -3.62 3.03 13.75
C ALA A 162 -2.09 2.98 13.68
N ILE A 163 -1.45 4.14 13.53
CA ILE A 163 0.01 4.26 13.51
C ILE A 163 0.44 4.89 14.83
N ALA A 164 1.46 4.34 15.46
CA ALA A 164 2.02 4.88 16.68
C ALA A 164 2.61 6.28 16.45
N PRO A 165 2.63 7.15 17.46
CA PRO A 165 3.09 8.54 17.31
C PRO A 165 4.54 8.68 16.82
N ASP A 166 5.38 7.69 17.07
CA ASP A 166 6.78 7.65 16.61
C ASP A 166 6.93 7.19 15.15
N GLY A 167 5.82 6.74 14.53
CA GLY A 167 5.77 6.24 13.16
C GLY A 167 6.42 4.88 12.94
N LYS A 168 6.93 4.20 14.00
CA LYS A 168 7.70 2.94 13.86
C LYS A 168 6.84 1.69 13.92
N THR A 169 5.67 1.78 14.53
CA THR A 169 4.74 0.66 14.64
C THR A 169 3.36 1.05 14.16
N ALA A 170 2.62 0.06 13.66
CA ALA A 170 1.21 0.18 13.33
C ALA A 170 0.45 -0.98 13.97
N ILE A 171 -0.83 -0.76 14.27
CA ILE A 171 -1.73 -1.79 14.78
C ILE A 171 -2.90 -1.90 13.82
N SER A 172 -3.21 -3.12 13.37
CA SER A 172 -4.39 -3.42 12.57
C SER A 172 -5.40 -4.23 13.38
N ALA A 173 -6.68 -4.04 13.08
CA ALA A 173 -7.80 -4.75 13.68
C ALA A 173 -8.59 -5.47 12.58
N SER A 174 -9.06 -6.69 12.84
CA SER A 174 -9.62 -7.56 11.81
C SER A 174 -10.87 -8.35 12.27
N ASP A 175 -11.64 -8.80 11.28
CA ASP A 175 -12.75 -9.74 11.46
C ASP A 175 -12.27 -11.14 11.89
N ASP A 176 -10.97 -11.44 11.86
CA ASP A 176 -10.37 -12.64 12.41
C ASP A 176 -10.30 -12.64 13.95
N ASN A 177 -10.92 -11.66 14.60
CA ASN A 177 -11.00 -11.43 16.04
C ASN A 177 -9.67 -11.05 16.70
N THR A 178 -8.65 -10.71 15.90
CA THR A 178 -7.33 -10.34 16.40
C THR A 178 -6.95 -8.90 16.01
N LEU A 179 -5.96 -8.37 16.74
CA LEU A 179 -5.16 -7.24 16.27
C LEU A 179 -3.74 -7.74 15.98
N LYS A 180 -3.05 -7.06 15.09
CA LYS A 180 -1.63 -7.32 14.82
C LYS A 180 -0.82 -6.04 14.95
N ILE A 181 0.35 -6.16 15.56
CA ILE A 181 1.34 -5.07 15.63
C ILE A 181 2.41 -5.33 14.58
N TRP A 182 2.69 -4.32 13.79
CA TRP A 182 3.60 -4.35 12.65
C TRP A 182 4.74 -3.36 12.84
N ASP A 183 5.93 -3.75 12.46
CA ASP A 183 7.03 -2.83 12.22
C ASP A 183 6.81 -2.12 10.87
N THR A 184 6.73 -0.79 10.87
CA THR A 184 6.43 -0.01 9.66
C THR A 184 7.61 0.08 8.71
N GLU A 185 8.85 -0.05 9.21
CA GLU A 185 10.06 0.01 8.40
C GLU A 185 10.33 -1.31 7.68
N THR A 186 10.18 -2.44 8.37
CA THR A 186 10.44 -3.77 7.81
C THR A 186 9.20 -4.42 7.21
N GLY A 187 8.01 -4.07 7.69
CA GLY A 187 6.73 -4.69 7.33
C GLY A 187 6.50 -6.03 8.03
N THR A 188 7.31 -6.38 9.02
CA THR A 188 7.18 -7.64 9.75
C THR A 188 6.09 -7.55 10.82
N GLU A 189 5.36 -8.63 11.01
CA GLU A 189 4.47 -8.79 12.14
C GLU A 189 5.32 -8.98 13.41
N LEU A 190 5.13 -8.06 14.36
CA LEU A 190 5.81 -8.13 15.67
C LEU A 190 5.01 -8.97 16.65
N ARG A 191 3.68 -8.85 16.64
CA ARG A 191 2.79 -9.55 17.60
C ARG A 191 1.39 -9.73 17.04
N THR A 192 0.72 -10.78 17.50
CA THR A 192 -0.75 -10.94 17.41
C THR A 192 -1.34 -10.77 18.79
N LEU A 193 -2.36 -9.89 18.91
CA LEU A 193 -3.12 -9.66 20.15
C LEU A 193 -4.44 -10.43 20.04
N SER A 194 -4.58 -11.46 20.86
CA SER A 194 -5.76 -12.32 20.90
C SER A 194 -6.49 -12.17 22.23
N GLY A 195 -7.82 -12.11 22.20
CA GLY A 195 -8.63 -11.98 23.41
C GLY A 195 -10.06 -11.51 23.16
N HIS A 196 -10.33 -10.84 22.03
CA HIS A 196 -11.70 -10.60 21.60
C HIS A 196 -12.35 -11.90 21.11
N SER A 197 -13.63 -12.07 21.40
CA SER A 197 -14.40 -13.22 20.97
C SER A 197 -15.18 -13.03 19.67
N ASN A 198 -15.10 -11.83 19.08
CA ASN A 198 -15.71 -11.49 17.81
C ASN A 198 -14.87 -10.42 17.07
N SER A 199 -15.27 -10.06 15.85
CA SER A 199 -14.61 -9.09 14.98
C SER A 199 -14.11 -7.85 15.71
N VAL A 200 -12.87 -7.44 15.47
CA VAL A 200 -12.31 -6.20 16.00
C VAL A 200 -12.48 -5.09 14.96
N LEU A 201 -13.22 -4.05 15.30
CA LEU A 201 -13.75 -3.08 14.37
C LEU A 201 -13.04 -1.73 14.38
N ALA A 202 -12.44 -1.39 15.52
CA ALA A 202 -11.69 -0.14 15.67
C ALA A 202 -10.49 -0.33 16.60
N VAL A 203 -9.48 0.51 16.39
CA VAL A 203 -8.28 0.57 17.24
C VAL A 203 -7.79 2.00 17.32
N ALA A 204 -7.35 2.43 18.50
CA ALA A 204 -6.66 3.69 18.75
C ALA A 204 -5.40 3.44 19.60
N ILE A 205 -4.32 4.15 19.31
CA ILE A 205 -3.06 4.10 20.07
C ILE A 205 -2.97 5.35 20.94
N ALA A 206 -2.58 5.18 22.19
CA ALA A 206 -2.37 6.30 23.10
C ALA A 206 -1.22 7.22 22.64
N PRO A 207 -1.24 8.50 23.00
CA PRO A 207 -0.21 9.46 22.58
C PRO A 207 1.22 9.11 23.02
N ASP A 208 1.37 8.30 24.06
CA ASP A 208 2.67 7.80 24.51
C ASP A 208 3.19 6.58 23.73
N GLY A 209 2.35 6.03 22.85
CA GLY A 209 2.65 4.84 22.04
C GLY A 209 2.69 3.53 22.83
N LYS A 210 2.46 3.54 24.15
CA LYS A 210 2.63 2.35 25.02
C LYS A 210 1.36 1.54 25.20
N THR A 211 0.22 2.13 24.97
CA THR A 211 -1.07 1.44 25.10
C THR A 211 -1.91 1.62 23.85
N ALA A 212 -2.75 0.64 23.55
CA ALA A 212 -3.76 0.72 22.51
C ALA A 212 -5.12 0.28 23.08
N ILE A 213 -6.19 0.82 22.51
CA ILE A 213 -7.56 0.42 22.85
C ILE A 213 -8.22 -0.10 21.58
N SER A 214 -8.81 -1.29 21.66
CA SER A 214 -9.60 -1.89 20.59
C SER A 214 -11.09 -1.90 20.94
N ALA A 215 -11.94 -1.89 19.92
CA ALA A 215 -13.38 -2.01 20.04
C ALA A 215 -13.88 -3.16 19.16
N SER A 216 -14.86 -3.93 19.65
CA SER A 216 -15.26 -5.19 19.02
C SER A 216 -16.76 -5.40 18.96
N ASP A 217 -17.16 -6.29 18.03
CA ASP A 217 -18.50 -6.87 17.94
C ASP A 217 -18.85 -7.77 19.15
N ASP A 218 -17.89 -8.06 20.05
CA ASP A 218 -18.15 -8.75 21.31
C ASP A 218 -18.71 -7.83 22.41
N ASN A 219 -19.06 -6.59 22.07
CA ASN A 219 -19.63 -5.54 22.92
C ASN A 219 -18.62 -4.97 23.93
N THR A 220 -17.35 -5.31 23.82
CA THR A 220 -16.30 -4.85 24.74
C THR A 220 -15.27 -3.98 24.04
N LEU A 221 -14.53 -3.22 24.86
CA LEU A 221 -13.24 -2.68 24.48
C LEU A 221 -12.15 -3.38 25.29
N LYS A 222 -10.95 -3.45 24.75
CA LYS A 222 -9.78 -3.97 25.46
C LYS A 222 -8.63 -2.97 25.40
N ILE A 223 -7.90 -2.86 26.51
CA ILE A 223 -6.67 -2.08 26.61
C ILE A 223 -5.49 -3.03 26.54
N TRP A 224 -4.55 -2.74 25.66
CA TRP A 224 -3.38 -3.55 25.37
C TRP A 224 -2.09 -2.81 25.67
N ASP A 225 -1.11 -3.49 26.19
CA ASP A 225 0.27 -3.04 26.20
C ASP A 225 0.88 -3.30 24.83
N THR A 226 1.36 -2.26 24.14
CA THR A 226 1.86 -2.38 22.77
C THR A 226 3.24 -3.01 22.70
N GLU A 227 4.04 -2.93 23.77
CA GLU A 227 5.38 -3.50 23.81
C GLU A 227 5.34 -5.02 24.07
N THR A 228 4.51 -5.46 25.01
CA THR A 228 4.42 -6.88 25.38
C THR A 228 3.35 -7.63 24.61
N GLY A 229 2.32 -6.91 24.09
CA GLY A 229 1.14 -7.50 23.44
C GLY A 229 0.12 -8.05 24.45
N THR A 230 0.27 -7.78 25.74
CA THR A 230 -0.63 -8.31 26.78
C THR A 230 -1.89 -7.50 26.90
N GLU A 231 -3.03 -8.15 27.14
CA GLU A 231 -4.25 -7.50 27.55
C GLU A 231 -4.09 -6.96 28.97
N LEU A 232 -4.24 -5.66 29.11
CA LEU A 232 -4.20 -5.00 30.41
C LEU A 232 -5.58 -4.98 31.07
N ARG A 233 -6.66 -4.76 30.29
CA ARG A 233 -8.03 -4.63 30.79
C ARG A 233 -9.07 -4.93 29.71
N THR A 234 -10.23 -5.43 30.15
CA THR A 234 -11.46 -5.45 29.37
C THR A 234 -12.43 -4.40 29.94
N LEU A 235 -12.96 -3.53 29.08
CA LEU A 235 -13.96 -2.52 29.41
C LEU A 235 -15.34 -3.06 29.00
N THR A 236 -16.18 -3.29 29.98
CA THR A 236 -17.54 -3.82 29.80
C THR A 236 -18.56 -2.76 30.17
N GLY A 237 -19.71 -2.74 29.48
CA GLY A 237 -20.79 -1.78 29.77
C GLY A 237 -21.63 -1.41 28.56
N HIS A 238 -21.11 -1.54 27.32
CA HIS A 238 -21.97 -1.50 26.13
C HIS A 238 -22.79 -2.80 26.00
N THR A 239 -24.01 -2.67 25.51
CA THR A 239 -24.93 -3.82 25.32
C THR A 239 -24.92 -4.36 23.91
N ASP A 240 -24.33 -3.62 22.97
CA ASP A 240 -24.26 -3.96 21.56
C ASP A 240 -22.85 -3.64 21.00
N PRO A 241 -22.53 -4.11 19.78
CA PRO A 241 -21.23 -3.91 19.14
C PRO A 241 -20.64 -2.52 19.29
N VAL A 242 -19.36 -2.45 19.67
CA VAL A 242 -18.61 -1.19 19.79
C VAL A 242 -17.89 -0.92 18.48
N ARG A 243 -18.28 0.16 17.81
CA ARG A 243 -17.86 0.46 16.43
C ARG A 243 -16.74 1.48 16.32
N ALA A 244 -16.57 2.30 17.32
CA ALA A 244 -15.60 3.38 17.29
C ALA A 244 -14.97 3.58 18.66
N VAL A 245 -13.68 3.97 18.65
CA VAL A 245 -12.95 4.36 19.85
C VAL A 245 -11.97 5.48 19.49
N ALA A 246 -11.84 6.46 20.38
CA ALA A 246 -10.82 7.49 20.31
C ALA A 246 -10.23 7.71 21.71
N ILE A 247 -8.93 8.02 21.78
CA ILE A 247 -8.21 8.32 23.01
C ILE A 247 -7.96 9.83 23.06
N ALA A 248 -8.18 10.43 24.21
CA ALA A 248 -7.89 11.85 24.40
C ALA A 248 -6.39 12.16 24.29
N PRO A 249 -6.01 13.38 23.88
CA PRO A 249 -4.61 13.75 23.68
C PRO A 249 -3.74 13.66 24.94
N ASP A 250 -4.35 13.67 26.12
CA ASP A 250 -3.64 13.46 27.39
C ASP A 250 -3.43 11.99 27.77
N GLY A 251 -4.00 11.08 26.96
CA GLY A 251 -3.94 9.63 27.17
C GLY A 251 -4.76 9.11 28.37
N LYS A 252 -5.47 9.97 29.12
CA LYS A 252 -6.15 9.58 30.37
C LYS A 252 -7.56 9.11 30.19
N THR A 253 -8.20 9.56 29.12
CA THR A 253 -9.59 9.19 28.83
C THR A 253 -9.72 8.66 27.40
N ALA A 254 -10.68 7.79 27.21
CA ALA A 254 -11.12 7.32 25.90
C ALA A 254 -12.63 7.47 25.77
N ILE A 255 -13.11 7.62 24.55
CA ILE A 255 -14.53 7.63 24.23
C ILE A 255 -14.81 6.52 23.22
N SER A 256 -15.91 5.81 23.44
CA SER A 256 -16.40 4.77 22.52
C SER A 256 -17.79 5.08 22.00
N GLY A 257 -18.10 4.63 20.80
CA GLY A 257 -19.43 4.68 20.19
C GLY A 257 -19.94 3.28 19.84
N SER A 258 -21.18 2.98 20.16
CA SER A 258 -21.76 1.65 20.02
C SER A 258 -23.09 1.65 19.28
N TRP A 259 -23.47 0.46 18.83
CA TRP A 259 -24.79 0.17 18.29
C TRP A 259 -25.89 0.21 19.36
N ASP A 260 -25.55 0.23 20.64
CA ASP A 260 -26.52 0.52 21.72
C ASP A 260 -26.98 1.98 21.72
N LYS A 261 -26.60 2.78 20.72
CA LYS A 261 -26.97 4.20 20.52
C LYS A 261 -26.36 5.15 21.53
N THR A 262 -25.41 4.68 22.30
CA THR A 262 -24.71 5.48 23.32
C THR A 262 -23.24 5.68 22.99
N LEU A 263 -22.68 6.72 23.63
CA LEU A 263 -21.24 6.82 23.78
C LEU A 263 -20.91 6.63 25.26
N LYS A 264 -19.71 6.08 25.53
CA LYS A 264 -19.18 5.96 26.90
C LYS A 264 -17.80 6.56 26.99
N ILE A 265 -17.55 7.24 28.10
CA ILE A 265 -16.24 7.81 28.44
C ILE A 265 -15.60 6.91 29.50
N TRP A 266 -14.34 6.55 29.26
CA TRP A 266 -13.59 5.59 30.08
C TRP A 266 -12.34 6.24 30.65
N ASP A 267 -11.97 5.91 31.88
CA ASP A 267 -10.64 6.13 32.41
C ASP A 267 -9.70 5.04 31.88
N THR A 268 -8.66 5.43 31.14
CA THR A 268 -7.75 4.47 30.48
C THR A 268 -6.87 3.73 31.47
N LYS A 269 -6.58 4.33 32.63
CA LYS A 269 -5.73 3.72 33.66
C LYS A 269 -6.47 2.68 34.48
N THR A 270 -7.70 2.97 34.87
CA THR A 270 -8.49 2.08 35.74
C THR A 270 -9.40 1.14 34.95
N GLY A 271 -9.77 1.51 33.73
CA GLY A 271 -10.75 0.84 32.88
C GLY A 271 -12.19 1.08 33.30
N THR A 272 -12.44 2.06 34.21
CA THR A 272 -13.78 2.36 34.70
C THR A 272 -14.55 3.26 33.73
N GLU A 273 -15.84 3.00 33.59
CA GLU A 273 -16.75 3.92 32.92
C GLU A 273 -16.92 5.18 33.77
N LEU A 274 -16.61 6.34 33.19
CA LEU A 274 -16.78 7.63 33.82
C LEU A 274 -18.16 8.23 33.54
N ARG A 275 -18.69 8.01 32.33
CA ARG A 275 -19.98 8.58 31.90
C ARG A 275 -20.52 7.85 30.69
N THR A 276 -21.84 7.68 30.63
CA THR A 276 -22.60 7.36 29.42
C THR A 276 -23.23 8.64 28.86
N LEU A 277 -23.08 8.86 27.56
CA LEU A 277 -23.71 9.95 26.82
C LEU A 277 -24.82 9.34 25.95
N THR A 278 -26.04 9.86 26.16
CA THR A 278 -27.25 9.47 25.45
C THR A 278 -27.75 10.65 24.61
N GLY A 279 -28.47 10.38 23.54
CA GLY A 279 -29.03 11.42 22.67
C GLY A 279 -29.26 10.92 21.25
N HIS A 280 -28.35 10.09 20.72
CA HIS A 280 -28.57 9.45 19.45
C HIS A 280 -29.75 8.47 19.51
N THR A 281 -30.55 8.46 18.45
CA THR A 281 -31.71 7.59 18.32
C THR A 281 -31.45 6.35 17.46
N ASP A 282 -30.23 6.26 16.86
CA ASP A 282 -29.78 5.11 16.10
C ASP A 282 -28.28 4.86 16.34
N LEU A 283 -27.72 3.81 15.70
CA LEU A 283 -26.37 3.27 15.88
C LEU A 283 -25.29 4.34 15.75
N VAL A 284 -24.38 4.42 16.70
CA VAL A 284 -23.19 5.30 16.62
C VAL A 284 -22.08 4.59 15.85
N ARG A 285 -21.55 5.24 14.81
CA ARG A 285 -20.55 4.65 13.91
C ARG A 285 -19.16 5.23 14.03
N ALA A 286 -19.05 6.48 14.41
CA ALA A 286 -17.74 7.15 14.50
C ALA A 286 -17.71 8.09 15.69
N VAL A 287 -16.52 8.29 16.21
CA VAL A 287 -16.24 9.26 17.26
C VAL A 287 -14.85 9.87 17.03
N ALA A 288 -14.72 11.15 17.30
CA ALA A 288 -13.44 11.85 17.30
C ALA A 288 -13.37 12.79 18.51
N ILE A 289 -12.16 12.99 19.05
CA ILE A 289 -11.88 13.93 20.13
C ILE A 289 -11.04 15.06 19.57
N ALA A 290 -11.37 16.29 19.92
CA ALA A 290 -10.58 17.46 19.55
C ALA A 290 -9.20 17.44 20.23
N LEU A 291 -8.22 18.10 19.59
CA LEU A 291 -6.83 18.14 20.10
C LEU A 291 -6.71 18.82 21.47
N ASP A 292 -7.69 19.62 21.88
CA ASP A 292 -7.74 20.23 23.22
C ASP A 292 -8.26 19.26 24.30
N GLY A 293 -8.74 18.09 23.90
CA GLY A 293 -9.30 17.06 24.79
C GLY A 293 -10.62 17.42 25.47
N LYS A 294 -11.24 18.56 25.10
CA LYS A 294 -12.43 19.09 25.80
C LYS A 294 -13.74 18.80 25.07
N THR A 295 -13.65 18.61 23.76
CA THR A 295 -14.80 18.37 22.92
C THR A 295 -14.65 17.07 22.15
N ALA A 296 -15.76 16.38 21.95
CA ALA A 296 -15.85 15.23 21.08
C ALA A 296 -17.04 15.37 20.14
N ILE A 297 -16.95 14.75 18.99
CA ILE A 297 -18.03 14.66 18.00
C ILE A 297 -18.29 13.19 17.69
N SER A 298 -19.54 12.84 17.52
CA SER A 298 -19.98 11.51 17.15
C SER A 298 -20.84 11.55 15.89
N ALA A 299 -20.84 10.47 15.12
CA ALA A 299 -21.71 10.31 13.95
C ALA A 299 -22.57 9.07 14.09
N SER A 300 -23.86 9.20 13.79
CA SER A 300 -24.86 8.15 13.92
C SER A 300 -25.67 7.95 12.64
N TYR A 301 -26.29 6.77 12.55
CA TYR A 301 -27.30 6.47 11.53
C TYR A 301 -28.62 7.25 11.70
N ASP A 302 -28.81 7.98 12.79
CA ASP A 302 -29.93 8.91 12.96
C ASP A 302 -29.79 10.20 12.13
N ASN A 303 -28.76 10.26 11.26
CA ASN A 303 -28.43 11.39 10.40
C ASN A 303 -27.95 12.65 11.15
N THR A 304 -27.48 12.51 12.39
CA THR A 304 -26.95 13.61 13.20
C THR A 304 -25.49 13.39 13.61
N LEU A 305 -24.86 14.49 13.99
CA LEU A 305 -23.55 14.53 14.62
C LEU A 305 -23.67 14.89 16.09
#